data_1b6e1f4f272efb9892efd10afc57756e
#
_entry.id   1b6e1f4f272efb9892efd10afc57756e
#
_cell.length_a   1.000
_cell.length_b   1.000
_cell.length_c   1.000
_cell.angle_alpha   90.00
_cell.angle_beta   90.00
_cell.angle_gamma   90.00
#
_symmetry.space_group_name_H-M   'P 1'
#
loop_
_entity.id
_entity.type
_entity.pdbx_description
1 polymer ?
#
loop_
_entity_poly.entity_id
_entity_poly.type
_entity_poly.pdbx_seq_one_letter_code
_entity_poly.pdbx_strand_id
1 'polypeptide(L)'
;MLRIINNHFTYVKACSRVKENLYEIPPYCGILNQGSSPRRIEAMVRAIVGANWGDEGKGKITDMLAKESDIIIRFQGGSNAGHTIINEYGKFALHLLPSGVFYQHTTSIIGNGVALNIPYLIKEIQSLVDRGVPKPHILVSDRAQILMPYHVLFDTYEEARLAGKSFGSTKSGIAPFYSDKYAKIGFQVSELFDEELLREKCQRVCEIKNVLLEHLYHKPLLNADELFDELISYREMIRPYVCDVSSYLYHAIKEGKNILLEGQLGSLKDPDHGIYPMVTSSSTLAAYGAIGAGIAPYEIKNITTVVKAYSSAVGAGACVSEIFDGEAEELRRRGGDGGEYGATTGRPRRVGWFDAVATRYGCRIQGTTEAAFTVLDVLGYLDEIPVCIGYEIDGEVTREFPPTAKLEKAKPVFTKLPGWKCDIRGIKNYEELPENCRRYIEFVEKEIEVPITMVSNGPGREDIIFRK
;
A
#
# COMPACT_ATOMS: atom_id res chain seq x y z
N MET A 1 37.12 -2.82 38.72
CA MET A 1 35.70 -2.50 38.77
C MET A 1 35.48 -0.98 38.93
N LEU A 2 36.20 -0.13 38.18
CA LEU A 2 36.17 1.33 38.32
C LEU A 2 36.60 2.00 36.99
N ARG A 3 36.07 1.54 35.83
CA ARG A 3 36.36 2.11 34.50
C ARG A 3 35.14 2.18 33.54
N ILE A 4 33.93 2.00 34.06
CA ILE A 4 32.68 2.00 33.22
C ILE A 4 31.79 3.26 33.46
N ILE A 5 32.15 4.14 34.40
CA ILE A 5 31.27 5.26 34.79
C ILE A 5 31.57 6.58 34.04
N ASN A 6 32.66 6.70 33.28
CA ASN A 6 33.06 7.97 32.66
C ASN A 6 32.57 8.19 31.20
N ASN A 7 31.89 7.22 30.56
CA ASN A 7 31.41 7.39 29.19
C ASN A 7 29.95 7.87 29.09
N HIS A 8 29.23 8.02 30.20
CA HIS A 8 27.84 8.46 30.17
C HIS A 8 27.64 9.99 30.16
N PHE A 9 28.68 10.76 30.51
CA PHE A 9 28.58 12.24 30.57
C PHE A 9 28.94 12.95 29.26
N THR A 10 29.50 12.26 28.27
CA THR A 10 29.85 12.86 26.97
C THR A 10 28.65 12.87 25.99
N TYR A 11 27.67 11.98 26.17
CA TYR A 11 26.49 11.90 25.30
C TYR A 11 25.45 13.03 25.54
N VAL A 12 25.40 13.58 26.75
CA VAL A 12 24.43 14.63 27.09
C VAL A 12 24.85 16.03 26.57
N LYS A 13 26.17 16.24 26.32
CA LYS A 13 26.66 17.52 25.78
C LYS A 13 26.62 17.62 24.24
N ALA A 14 26.51 16.51 23.52
CA ALA A 14 26.35 16.51 22.05
C ALA A 14 24.92 16.88 21.63
N CYS A 15 23.91 16.54 22.44
CA CYS A 15 22.52 16.86 22.13
C CYS A 15 22.12 18.35 22.27
N SER A 16 22.95 19.16 22.93
CA SER A 16 22.63 20.58 23.15
C SER A 16 23.14 21.54 22.05
N ARG A 17 23.97 21.06 21.12
CA ARG A 17 24.51 21.86 20.00
C ARG A 17 23.77 21.72 18.68
N VAL A 18 22.81 20.81 18.56
CA VAL A 18 22.03 20.54 17.33
C VAL A 18 20.79 21.47 17.19
N LYS A 19 20.57 22.37 18.15
CA LYS A 19 19.34 23.21 18.17
C LYS A 19 19.32 24.44 17.27
N GLU A 20 20.39 24.76 16.54
CA GLU A 20 20.42 26.06 15.83
C GLU A 20 20.29 26.02 14.29
N ASN A 21 20.20 24.85 13.64
CA ASN A 21 20.10 24.80 12.16
C ASN A 21 19.16 23.77 11.57
N LEU A 22 18.22 23.21 12.34
CA LEU A 22 17.24 22.25 11.83
C LEU A 22 15.84 22.85 11.91
N TYR A 23 15.29 23.14 10.73
CA TYR A 23 13.89 23.50 10.46
C TYR A 23 13.44 24.90 10.93
N GLU A 24 13.38 25.84 10.03
CA GLU A 24 12.30 26.83 10.07
C GLU A 24 10.98 26.06 9.86
N ILE A 25 10.42 25.52 10.95
CA ILE A 25 9.02 25.11 11.00
C ILE A 25 8.24 26.42 10.80
N PRO A 26 7.35 26.53 9.82
CA PRO A 26 6.48 27.67 9.76
C PRO A 26 5.76 27.78 11.12
N PRO A 27 5.73 28.97 11.75
CA PRO A 27 5.22 29.13 13.10
C PRO A 27 3.73 28.81 13.14
N TYR A 28 3.37 27.62 13.61
CA TYR A 28 2.01 27.33 14.04
C TYR A 28 1.80 28.00 15.40
N CYS A 29 1.63 29.30 15.37
CA CYS A 29 1.25 30.10 16.53
C CYS A 29 -0.28 30.11 16.64
N GLY A 30 -0.86 29.00 17.11
CA GLY A 30 -2.23 28.95 17.57
C GLY A 30 -2.30 29.37 19.04
N ILE A 31 -2.82 30.54 19.32
CA ILE A 31 -3.11 31.08 20.65
C ILE A 31 -4.03 30.08 21.37
N LEU A 32 -3.53 29.51 22.48
CA LEU A 32 -4.35 28.74 23.41
C LEU A 32 -5.38 29.68 24.07
N ASN A 33 -6.56 29.78 23.50
CA ASN A 33 -7.69 30.45 24.11
C ASN A 33 -8.31 29.50 25.13
N GLN A 34 -8.03 29.73 26.42
CA GLN A 34 -8.71 29.07 27.53
C GLN A 34 -10.12 29.65 27.67
N GLY A 35 -11.11 29.01 27.09
CA GLY A 35 -12.48 29.42 27.26
C GLY A 35 -13.45 28.44 26.63
N SER A 36 -14.23 27.74 27.47
CA SER A 36 -15.31 26.80 27.18
C SER A 36 -14.92 25.57 26.36
N SER A 37 -15.15 24.38 26.91
CA SER A 37 -15.01 23.10 26.22
C SER A 37 -15.80 23.11 24.91
N PRO A 38 -15.18 23.29 23.72
CA PRO A 38 -15.87 23.10 22.47
C PRO A 38 -16.18 21.59 22.37
N ARG A 39 -17.34 21.24 21.83
CA ARG A 39 -17.60 19.87 21.39
C ARG A 39 -16.37 19.43 20.60
N ARG A 40 -15.64 18.46 21.11
CA ARG A 40 -14.47 17.89 20.46
C ARG A 40 -14.95 17.41 19.08
N ILE A 41 -14.58 18.08 18.01
CA ILE A 41 -14.80 17.57 16.67
C ILE A 41 -13.90 16.34 16.63
N GLU A 42 -14.51 15.17 16.57
CA GLU A 42 -13.77 13.91 16.61
C GLU A 42 -13.12 13.70 15.23
N ALA A 43 -11.80 13.64 15.20
CA ALA A 43 -11.06 13.33 13.99
C ALA A 43 -11.50 11.97 13.44
N MET A 44 -11.71 11.88 12.13
CA MET A 44 -11.99 10.61 11.48
C MET A 44 -10.72 10.08 10.84
N VAL A 45 -10.14 9.00 11.39
CA VAL A 45 -9.04 8.27 10.77
C VAL A 45 -9.59 7.01 10.13
N ARG A 46 -9.50 6.94 8.79
CA ARG A 46 -9.95 5.81 7.98
C ARG A 46 -8.77 5.14 7.29
N ALA A 47 -8.73 3.80 7.30
CA ALA A 47 -7.77 3.04 6.51
C ALA A 47 -8.46 2.44 5.27
N ILE A 48 -7.81 2.55 4.11
CA ILE A 48 -8.19 1.87 2.86
C ILE A 48 -7.18 0.79 2.59
N VAL A 49 -7.62 -0.47 2.63
CA VAL A 49 -6.78 -1.66 2.48
C VAL A 49 -7.39 -2.65 1.50
N GLY A 50 -6.63 -3.64 1.06
CA GLY A 50 -7.10 -4.68 0.14
C GLY A 50 -7.42 -5.99 0.86
N ALA A 51 -8.47 -6.66 0.43
CA ALA A 51 -8.89 -7.95 0.99
C ALA A 51 -7.97 -9.10 0.61
N ASN A 52 -7.44 -9.13 -0.61
CA ASN A 52 -6.85 -10.31 -1.22
C ASN A 52 -5.41 -10.08 -1.71
N TRP A 53 -5.18 -10.11 -3.04
CA TRP A 53 -3.84 -10.09 -3.65
C TRP A 53 -3.30 -8.69 -3.98
N GLY A 54 -4.12 -7.62 -3.86
CA GLY A 54 -3.64 -6.25 -3.91
C GLY A 54 -4.02 -5.42 -5.13
N ASP A 55 -4.81 -5.94 -6.04
CA ASP A 55 -5.30 -5.28 -7.26
C ASP A 55 -6.82 -5.04 -7.26
N GLU A 56 -7.36 -4.83 -6.06
CA GLU A 56 -8.79 -4.64 -5.83
C GLU A 56 -9.34 -3.26 -6.25
N GLY A 57 -8.48 -2.32 -6.68
CA GLY A 57 -8.89 -0.99 -7.09
C GLY A 57 -8.90 0.06 -5.97
N LYS A 58 -8.03 -0.08 -4.98
CA LYS A 58 -7.89 0.85 -3.84
C LYS A 58 -7.68 2.30 -4.24
N GLY A 59 -6.88 2.55 -5.28
CA GLY A 59 -6.60 3.91 -5.75
C GLY A 59 -7.86 4.70 -6.10
N LYS A 60 -8.82 4.08 -6.79
CA LYS A 60 -10.12 4.70 -7.11
C LYS A 60 -10.90 5.06 -5.85
N ILE A 61 -10.98 4.14 -4.88
CA ILE A 61 -11.72 4.36 -3.62
C ILE A 61 -11.04 5.46 -2.80
N THR A 62 -9.71 5.45 -2.72
CA THR A 62 -8.93 6.49 -2.05
C THR A 62 -9.14 7.85 -2.71
N ASP A 63 -9.02 7.94 -4.03
CA ASP A 63 -9.21 9.18 -4.79
C ASP A 63 -10.62 9.76 -4.58
N MET A 64 -11.65 8.93 -4.59
CA MET A 64 -13.03 9.36 -4.32
C MET A 64 -13.18 9.90 -2.88
N LEU A 65 -12.66 9.19 -1.88
CA LEU A 65 -12.73 9.60 -0.47
C LEU A 65 -11.79 10.76 -0.13
N ALA A 66 -10.77 10.99 -0.93
CA ALA A 66 -9.85 12.12 -0.79
C ALA A 66 -10.55 13.48 -0.85
N LYS A 67 -11.67 13.57 -1.58
CA LYS A 67 -12.48 14.80 -1.67
C LYS A 67 -12.93 15.34 -0.30
N GLU A 68 -13.17 14.45 0.65
CA GLU A 68 -13.64 14.77 2.01
C GLU A 68 -12.54 14.65 3.07
N SER A 69 -11.28 14.42 2.65
CA SER A 69 -10.16 14.18 3.54
C SER A 69 -9.21 15.38 3.55
N ASP A 70 -8.73 15.76 4.74
CA ASP A 70 -7.73 16.82 4.89
C ASP A 70 -6.31 16.29 4.63
N ILE A 71 -6.06 15.02 4.99
CA ILE A 71 -4.73 14.39 4.95
C ILE A 71 -4.84 12.99 4.37
N ILE A 72 -3.96 12.64 3.43
CA ILE A 72 -3.85 11.29 2.88
C ILE A 72 -2.43 10.79 3.05
N ILE A 73 -2.27 9.59 3.63
CA ILE A 73 -0.97 9.04 4.03
C ILE A 73 -0.74 7.68 3.36
N ARG A 74 0.38 7.56 2.64
CA ARG A 74 0.97 6.24 2.32
C ARG A 74 1.74 5.78 3.55
N PHE A 75 1.36 4.66 4.13
CA PHE A 75 1.93 4.20 5.39
C PHE A 75 2.88 2.99 5.25
N GLN A 76 2.92 2.33 4.08
CA GLN A 76 3.78 1.17 3.81
C GLN A 76 3.99 0.95 2.30
N GLY A 77 4.83 -0.04 1.96
CA GLY A 77 5.16 -0.37 0.58
C GLY A 77 6.16 0.60 -0.03
N GLY A 78 6.16 0.71 -1.35
CA GLY A 78 7.07 1.58 -2.09
C GLY A 78 6.62 1.72 -3.54
N SER A 79 7.54 1.90 -4.47
CA SER A 79 7.25 2.06 -5.89
C SER A 79 6.92 0.77 -6.64
N ASN A 80 6.77 -0.36 -5.94
CA ASN A 80 6.53 -1.67 -6.54
C ASN A 80 5.10 -1.92 -7.03
N ALA A 81 4.11 -1.14 -6.56
CA ALA A 81 2.73 -1.24 -7.03
C ALA A 81 2.23 0.11 -7.54
N GLY A 82 1.41 0.10 -8.58
CA GLY A 82 0.80 1.29 -9.16
C GLY A 82 -0.68 1.39 -8.82
N HIS A 83 -1.11 2.59 -8.41
CA HIS A 83 -2.52 2.93 -8.23
C HIS A 83 -3.01 3.69 -9.46
N THR A 84 -3.89 3.07 -10.24
CA THR A 84 -4.48 3.74 -11.42
C THR A 84 -5.64 4.63 -10.98
N ILE A 85 -5.60 5.89 -11.40
CA ILE A 85 -6.62 6.90 -11.15
C ILE A 85 -7.03 7.51 -12.49
N ILE A 86 -8.33 7.69 -12.69
CA ILE A 86 -8.90 8.34 -13.87
C ILE A 86 -9.72 9.53 -13.36
N ASN A 87 -9.32 10.73 -13.74
CA ASN A 87 -9.94 11.97 -13.32
C ASN A 87 -9.92 13.02 -14.46
N GLU A 88 -10.27 14.27 -14.15
CA GLU A 88 -10.30 15.39 -15.09
C GLU A 88 -8.95 15.72 -15.74
N TYR A 89 -7.83 15.36 -15.11
CA TYR A 89 -6.48 15.53 -15.66
C TYR A 89 -6.05 14.36 -16.56
N GLY A 90 -6.86 13.29 -16.63
CA GLY A 90 -6.58 12.08 -17.41
C GLY A 90 -6.31 10.84 -16.58
N LYS A 91 -5.60 9.88 -17.17
CA LYS A 91 -5.24 8.61 -16.53
C LYS A 91 -3.83 8.68 -15.96
N PHE A 92 -3.68 8.34 -14.68
CA PHE A 92 -2.41 8.31 -13.95
C PHE A 92 -2.19 6.94 -13.31
N ALA A 93 -0.92 6.53 -13.24
CA ALA A 93 -0.48 5.40 -12.42
C ALA A 93 0.48 5.95 -11.36
N LEU A 94 0.00 6.13 -10.13
CA LEU A 94 0.80 6.61 -9.00
C LEU A 94 1.45 5.42 -8.29
N HIS A 95 2.72 5.57 -7.90
CA HIS A 95 3.49 4.52 -7.24
C HIS A 95 3.86 4.89 -5.79
N LEU A 96 4.46 6.05 -5.56
CA LEU A 96 4.81 6.55 -4.24
C LEU A 96 3.80 7.58 -3.71
N LEU A 97 3.32 8.47 -4.58
CA LEU A 97 2.39 9.51 -4.18
C LEU A 97 1.03 8.91 -3.73
N PRO A 98 0.43 9.48 -2.67
CA PRO A 98 -0.96 9.17 -2.31
C PRO A 98 -1.94 9.53 -3.42
N SER A 99 -3.04 8.78 -3.51
CA SER A 99 -4.06 8.96 -4.56
C SER A 99 -4.80 10.31 -4.49
N GLY A 100 -4.70 11.03 -3.37
CA GLY A 100 -5.34 12.34 -3.16
C GLY A 100 -4.55 13.56 -3.67
N VAL A 101 -3.40 13.39 -4.32
CA VAL A 101 -2.55 14.50 -4.81
C VAL A 101 -3.21 15.43 -5.83
N PHE A 102 -4.38 15.06 -6.33
CA PHE A 102 -5.15 15.86 -7.28
C PHE A 102 -6.00 16.95 -6.61
N TYR A 103 -6.15 16.92 -5.28
CA TYR A 103 -6.94 17.86 -4.51
C TYR A 103 -6.05 18.89 -3.80
N GLN A 104 -6.27 20.17 -4.07
CA GLN A 104 -5.46 21.27 -3.53
C GLN A 104 -5.61 21.47 -2.02
N HIS A 105 -6.73 21.05 -1.44
CA HIS A 105 -6.98 21.17 0.01
C HIS A 105 -6.34 20.05 0.82
N THR A 106 -5.86 18.98 0.18
CA THR A 106 -5.29 17.84 0.89
C THR A 106 -3.80 17.96 1.10
N THR A 107 -3.33 17.47 2.26
CA THR A 107 -1.91 17.23 2.51
C THR A 107 -1.62 15.76 2.24
N SER A 108 -0.70 15.50 1.32
CA SER A 108 -0.25 14.15 0.95
C SER A 108 1.02 13.79 1.71
N ILE A 109 1.00 12.68 2.46
CA ILE A 109 2.11 12.31 3.35
C ILE A 109 2.72 10.97 2.94
N ILE A 110 4.06 10.94 2.89
CA ILE A 110 4.85 9.72 2.84
C ILE A 110 5.26 9.38 4.28
N GLY A 111 4.65 8.33 4.83
CA GLY A 111 4.81 7.94 6.22
C GLY A 111 6.08 7.13 6.52
N ASN A 112 6.30 6.84 7.80
CA ASN A 112 7.50 6.17 8.33
C ASN A 112 7.73 4.76 7.74
N GLY A 113 6.66 4.08 7.36
CA GLY A 113 6.71 2.69 6.89
C GLY A 113 7.03 2.53 5.41
N VAL A 114 7.10 3.63 4.64
CA VAL A 114 7.32 3.60 3.19
C VAL A 114 8.78 3.35 2.84
N ALA A 115 9.03 2.51 1.84
CA ALA A 115 10.32 2.37 1.17
C ALA A 115 10.49 3.55 0.19
N LEU A 116 11.14 4.61 0.65
CA LEU A 116 11.21 5.88 -0.04
C LEU A 116 12.31 5.90 -1.10
N ASN A 117 11.95 5.82 -2.37
CA ASN A 117 12.85 6.13 -3.48
C ASN A 117 12.76 7.63 -3.79
N ILE A 118 13.73 8.42 -3.33
CA ILE A 118 13.71 9.88 -3.45
C ILE A 118 13.70 10.35 -4.91
N PRO A 119 14.61 9.92 -5.79
CA PRO A 119 14.57 10.31 -7.19
C PRO A 119 13.25 9.96 -7.89
N TYR A 120 12.68 8.80 -7.56
CA TYR A 120 11.39 8.39 -8.12
C TYR A 120 10.26 9.30 -7.65
N LEU A 121 10.21 9.65 -6.35
CA LEU A 121 9.22 10.58 -5.79
C LEU A 121 9.26 11.94 -6.51
N ILE A 122 10.46 12.52 -6.65
CA ILE A 122 10.62 13.82 -7.30
C ILE A 122 10.18 13.77 -8.77
N LYS A 123 10.55 12.69 -9.49
CA LYS A 123 10.11 12.46 -10.88
C LYS A 123 8.58 12.33 -10.97
N GLU A 124 7.95 11.66 -10.03
CA GLU A 124 6.50 11.48 -10.01
C GLU A 124 5.78 12.81 -9.74
N ILE A 125 6.27 13.63 -8.80
CA ILE A 125 5.78 14.99 -8.57
C ILE A 125 5.88 15.84 -9.83
N GLN A 126 7.05 15.84 -10.49
CA GLN A 126 7.27 16.62 -11.71
C GLN A 126 6.35 16.19 -12.83
N SER A 127 6.15 14.87 -12.99
CA SER A 127 5.24 14.32 -14.01
C SER A 127 3.78 14.79 -13.84
N LEU A 128 3.31 14.98 -12.59
CA LEU A 128 1.98 15.53 -12.33
C LEU A 128 1.92 17.01 -12.79
N VAL A 129 2.92 17.80 -12.41
CA VAL A 129 2.98 19.23 -12.76
C VAL A 129 3.07 19.43 -14.28
N ASP A 130 3.89 18.64 -14.97
CA ASP A 130 4.05 18.71 -16.43
C ASP A 130 2.75 18.36 -17.18
N ARG A 131 1.87 17.61 -16.55
CA ARG A 131 0.53 17.25 -17.08
C ARG A 131 -0.58 18.21 -16.63
N GLY A 132 -0.22 19.34 -16.03
CA GLY A 132 -1.17 20.39 -15.64
C GLY A 132 -1.87 20.16 -14.30
N VAL A 133 -1.46 19.16 -13.52
CA VAL A 133 -1.95 19.03 -12.14
C VAL A 133 -1.28 20.13 -11.30
N PRO A 134 -2.01 20.93 -10.52
CA PRO A 134 -1.41 21.90 -9.61
C PRO A 134 -0.44 21.22 -8.64
N LYS A 135 0.69 21.88 -8.33
CA LYS A 135 1.71 21.29 -7.44
C LYS A 135 1.08 20.85 -6.12
N PRO A 136 1.10 19.54 -5.78
CA PRO A 136 0.47 19.04 -4.56
C PRO A 136 1.25 19.46 -3.31
N HIS A 137 0.55 19.58 -2.18
CA HIS A 137 1.17 19.76 -0.88
C HIS A 137 1.62 18.40 -0.34
N ILE A 138 2.96 18.20 -0.26
CA ILE A 138 3.56 16.92 0.10
C ILE A 138 4.44 17.09 1.32
N LEU A 139 4.31 16.16 2.28
CA LEU A 139 5.19 16.00 3.43
C LEU A 139 5.81 14.60 3.41
N VAL A 140 7.06 14.52 3.80
CA VAL A 140 7.81 13.27 3.92
C VAL A 140 8.33 13.13 5.34
N SER A 141 8.04 11.98 5.96
CA SER A 141 8.52 11.74 7.31
C SER A 141 10.05 11.74 7.39
N ASP A 142 10.58 12.47 8.35
CA ASP A 142 11.99 12.45 8.74
C ASP A 142 12.46 11.04 9.19
N ARG A 143 11.52 10.18 9.62
CA ARG A 143 11.76 8.79 10.03
C ARG A 143 11.57 7.78 8.90
N ALA A 144 11.10 8.19 7.72
CA ALA A 144 11.04 7.31 6.57
C ALA A 144 12.46 6.84 6.20
N GLN A 145 12.58 5.59 5.70
CA GLN A 145 13.87 5.07 5.26
C GLN A 145 13.99 5.12 3.74
N ILE A 146 15.22 5.32 3.28
CA ILE A 146 15.56 5.55 1.88
C ILE A 146 15.80 4.21 1.19
N LEU A 147 15.09 3.99 0.10
CA LEU A 147 15.37 2.89 -0.82
C LEU A 147 16.52 3.31 -1.74
N MET A 148 17.67 2.66 -1.56
CA MET A 148 18.89 2.94 -2.29
C MET A 148 18.97 2.18 -3.62
N PRO A 149 19.71 2.66 -4.62
CA PRO A 149 19.90 1.97 -5.90
C PRO A 149 20.43 0.54 -5.74
N TYR A 150 21.31 0.29 -4.77
CA TYR A 150 21.82 -1.06 -4.54
C TYR A 150 20.70 -2.04 -4.11
N HIS A 151 19.62 -1.59 -3.46
CA HIS A 151 18.48 -2.46 -3.17
C HIS A 151 17.84 -3.00 -4.46
N VAL A 152 17.72 -2.15 -5.48
CA VAL A 152 17.21 -2.56 -6.81
C VAL A 152 18.15 -3.56 -7.49
N LEU A 153 19.47 -3.35 -7.37
CA LEU A 153 20.47 -4.27 -7.88
C LEU A 153 20.39 -5.64 -7.18
N PHE A 154 20.33 -5.65 -5.83
CA PHE A 154 20.21 -6.88 -5.05
C PHE A 154 18.94 -7.67 -5.37
N ASP A 155 17.80 -6.99 -5.50
CA ASP A 155 16.53 -7.61 -5.92
C ASP A 155 16.66 -8.26 -7.31
N THR A 156 17.32 -7.57 -8.23
CA THR A 156 17.57 -8.06 -9.59
C THR A 156 18.52 -9.26 -9.59
N TYR A 157 19.59 -9.21 -8.81
CA TYR A 157 20.59 -10.29 -8.75
C TYR A 157 20.01 -11.54 -8.07
N GLU A 158 19.18 -11.37 -7.05
CA GLU A 158 18.53 -12.49 -6.37
C GLU A 158 17.51 -13.19 -7.28
N GLU A 159 16.67 -12.44 -8.00
CA GLU A 159 15.74 -13.01 -8.99
C GLU A 159 16.48 -13.77 -10.08
N ALA A 160 17.64 -13.25 -10.53
CA ALA A 160 18.48 -13.95 -11.51
C ALA A 160 19.10 -15.23 -10.94
N ARG A 161 19.59 -15.19 -9.68
CA ARG A 161 20.20 -16.34 -8.99
C ARG A 161 19.21 -17.47 -8.76
N LEU A 162 17.96 -17.13 -8.44
CA LEU A 162 16.89 -18.12 -8.20
C LEU A 162 16.42 -18.79 -9.51
N ALA A 163 16.68 -18.20 -10.66
CA ALA A 163 16.31 -18.71 -11.98
C ALA A 163 14.82 -19.13 -12.04
N GLY A 164 14.51 -20.38 -12.41
CA GLY A 164 13.12 -20.89 -12.52
C GLY A 164 12.34 -21.01 -11.21
N LYS A 165 12.95 -20.68 -10.06
CA LYS A 165 12.31 -20.65 -8.72
C LYS A 165 12.13 -19.24 -8.18
N SER A 166 12.20 -18.24 -9.05
CA SER A 166 12.05 -16.83 -8.67
C SER A 166 10.67 -16.51 -8.11
N PHE A 167 10.59 -15.54 -7.21
CA PHE A 167 9.33 -15.10 -6.59
C PHE A 167 8.47 -14.26 -7.53
N GLY A 168 9.03 -13.81 -8.67
CA GLY A 168 8.37 -12.89 -9.60
C GLY A 168 8.39 -11.45 -9.11
N SER A 169 9.49 -11.04 -8.46
CA SER A 169 9.69 -9.67 -7.98
C SER A 169 9.49 -8.63 -9.09
N THR A 170 9.01 -7.45 -8.70
CA THR A 170 8.94 -6.27 -9.56
C THR A 170 10.32 -5.66 -9.82
N LYS A 171 11.37 -6.16 -9.18
CA LYS A 171 12.74 -5.63 -9.21
C LYS A 171 12.81 -4.16 -8.77
N SER A 172 11.96 -3.80 -7.81
CA SER A 172 11.88 -2.44 -7.25
C SER A 172 12.69 -2.30 -5.95
N GLY A 173 13.43 -3.34 -5.53
CA GLY A 173 14.31 -3.30 -4.36
C GLY A 173 13.60 -3.42 -3.00
N ILE A 174 12.33 -3.84 -2.98
CA ILE A 174 11.50 -3.82 -1.76
C ILE A 174 12.00 -4.84 -0.73
N ALA A 175 12.25 -6.09 -1.12
CA ALA A 175 12.71 -7.12 -0.19
C ALA A 175 14.10 -6.78 0.40
N PRO A 176 15.12 -6.42 -0.38
CA PRO A 176 16.40 -5.98 0.18
C PRO A 176 16.29 -4.75 1.08
N PHE A 177 15.41 -3.79 0.74
CA PHE A 177 15.18 -2.61 1.55
C PHE A 177 14.61 -2.95 2.94
N TYR A 178 13.53 -3.73 3.02
CA TYR A 178 12.97 -4.11 4.33
C TYR A 178 13.90 -5.04 5.10
N SER A 179 14.69 -5.87 4.43
CA SER A 179 15.76 -6.64 5.06
C SER A 179 16.76 -5.72 5.79
N ASP A 180 17.22 -4.68 5.12
CA ASP A 180 18.16 -3.71 5.69
C ASP A 180 17.55 -2.89 6.83
N LYS A 181 16.28 -2.50 6.69
CA LYS A 181 15.54 -1.81 7.73
C LYS A 181 15.52 -2.60 9.04
N TYR A 182 15.18 -3.88 8.99
CA TYR A 182 15.11 -4.73 10.18
C TYR A 182 16.48 -5.21 10.65
N ALA A 183 17.49 -5.29 9.76
CA ALA A 183 18.89 -5.48 10.12
C ALA A 183 19.54 -4.21 10.73
N LYS A 184 18.82 -3.06 10.72
CA LYS A 184 19.25 -1.77 11.30
C LYS A 184 20.45 -1.16 10.57
N ILE A 185 20.54 -1.37 9.26
CA ILE A 185 21.59 -0.81 8.40
C ILE A 185 21.05 0.11 7.31
N GLY A 186 19.72 0.30 7.25
CA GLY A 186 19.07 1.26 6.33
C GLY A 186 19.33 2.72 6.72
N PHE A 187 19.08 3.65 5.82
CA PHE A 187 19.22 5.10 6.01
C PHE A 187 17.87 5.76 6.27
N GLN A 188 17.74 6.55 7.35
CA GLN A 188 16.58 7.41 7.57
C GLN A 188 16.76 8.77 6.88
N VAL A 189 15.65 9.42 6.52
CA VAL A 189 15.67 10.75 5.92
C VAL A 189 16.35 11.78 6.82
N SER A 190 16.12 11.73 8.15
CA SER A 190 16.77 12.59 9.12
C SER A 190 18.30 12.48 9.13
N GLU A 191 18.85 11.32 8.83
CA GLU A 191 20.31 11.07 8.83
C GLU A 191 21.02 11.78 7.65
N LEU A 192 20.27 12.17 6.60
CA LEU A 192 20.84 12.96 5.50
C LEU A 192 21.39 14.33 5.94
N PHE A 193 20.98 14.81 7.11
CA PHE A 193 21.34 16.13 7.64
C PHE A 193 22.47 16.07 8.67
N ASP A 194 23.07 14.89 8.90
CA ASP A 194 24.25 14.67 9.73
C ASP A 194 25.34 13.99 8.87
N GLU A 195 26.26 14.80 8.32
CA GLU A 195 27.27 14.33 7.37
C GLU A 195 28.30 13.38 8.01
N GLU A 196 28.65 13.57 9.28
CA GLU A 196 29.60 12.72 9.98
C GLU A 196 29.02 11.31 10.17
N LEU A 197 27.79 11.22 10.71
CA LEU A 197 27.05 9.97 10.87
C LEU A 197 26.81 9.29 9.52
N LEU A 198 26.43 10.08 8.51
CA LEU A 198 26.12 9.57 7.18
C LEU A 198 27.33 8.91 6.52
N ARG A 199 28.51 9.54 6.63
CA ARG A 199 29.77 9.03 6.07
C ARG A 199 30.19 7.72 6.75
N GLU A 200 30.16 7.67 8.09
CA GLU A 200 30.44 6.44 8.86
C GLU A 200 29.50 5.30 8.42
N LYS A 201 28.23 5.61 8.27
CA LYS A 201 27.21 4.63 7.91
C LYS A 201 27.37 4.11 6.48
N CYS A 202 27.76 4.97 5.52
CA CYS A 202 28.09 4.56 4.16
C CYS A 202 29.23 3.53 4.14
N GLN A 203 30.29 3.76 4.90
CA GLN A 203 31.42 2.82 5.02
C GLN A 203 30.93 1.47 5.53
N ARG A 204 30.21 1.46 6.66
CA ARG A 204 29.70 0.22 7.27
C ARG A 204 28.74 -0.55 6.35
N VAL A 205 27.86 0.14 5.61
CA VAL A 205 26.95 -0.50 4.67
C VAL A 205 27.71 -1.12 3.51
N CYS A 206 28.69 -0.41 2.93
CA CYS A 206 29.52 -0.93 1.85
C CYS A 206 30.31 -2.18 2.28
N GLU A 207 30.91 -2.19 3.48
CA GLU A 207 31.57 -3.37 4.02
C GLU A 207 30.68 -4.61 4.02
N ILE A 208 29.44 -4.48 4.52
CA ILE A 208 28.49 -5.59 4.60
C ILE A 208 28.02 -6.01 3.20
N LYS A 209 27.66 -5.05 2.36
CA LYS A 209 27.10 -5.32 1.02
C LYS A 209 28.12 -5.89 0.05
N ASN A 210 29.37 -5.45 0.13
CA ASN A 210 30.44 -5.89 -0.73
C ASN A 210 30.79 -7.37 -0.53
N VAL A 211 30.61 -7.93 0.69
CA VAL A 211 30.75 -9.37 0.91
C VAL A 211 29.77 -10.17 0.03
N LEU A 212 28.51 -9.72 -0.05
CA LEU A 212 27.51 -10.39 -0.89
C LEU A 212 27.77 -10.15 -2.38
N LEU A 213 28.17 -8.94 -2.76
CA LEU A 213 28.49 -8.62 -4.15
C LEU A 213 29.67 -9.45 -4.66
N GLU A 214 30.74 -9.56 -3.88
CA GLU A 214 31.94 -10.30 -4.26
C GLU A 214 31.72 -11.81 -4.27
N HIS A 215 31.20 -12.37 -3.17
CA HIS A 215 31.22 -13.81 -2.95
C HIS A 215 29.93 -14.53 -3.37
N LEU A 216 28.78 -13.86 -3.39
CA LEU A 216 27.52 -14.48 -3.78
C LEU A 216 27.08 -14.11 -5.20
N TYR A 217 27.13 -12.83 -5.54
CA TYR A 217 26.61 -12.35 -6.81
C TYR A 217 27.68 -12.17 -7.89
N HIS A 218 28.97 -12.09 -7.52
CA HIS A 218 30.11 -11.83 -8.42
C HIS A 218 29.87 -10.57 -9.26
N LYS A 219 29.58 -9.46 -8.59
CA LYS A 219 29.24 -8.15 -9.16
C LYS A 219 30.21 -7.07 -8.67
N PRO A 220 30.26 -5.91 -9.36
CA PRO A 220 31.06 -4.76 -8.92
C PRO A 220 30.73 -4.35 -7.49
N LEU A 221 31.75 -3.96 -6.74
CA LEU A 221 31.61 -3.52 -5.34
C LEU A 221 31.06 -2.09 -5.27
N LEU A 222 30.38 -1.77 -4.18
CA LEU A 222 29.96 -0.41 -3.84
C LEU A 222 31.15 0.39 -3.33
N ASN A 223 31.15 1.68 -3.66
CA ASN A 223 32.10 2.67 -3.15
C ASN A 223 31.39 3.56 -2.12
N ALA A 224 31.99 3.73 -0.94
CA ALA A 224 31.36 4.46 0.16
C ALA A 224 31.29 5.97 -0.10
N ASP A 225 32.27 6.55 -0.80
CA ASP A 225 32.26 7.97 -1.13
C ASP A 225 31.22 8.27 -2.22
N GLU A 226 31.08 7.42 -3.23
CA GLU A 226 30.03 7.56 -4.26
C GLU A 226 28.63 7.44 -3.62
N LEU A 227 28.44 6.50 -2.68
CA LEU A 227 27.20 6.33 -1.93
C LEU A 227 26.89 7.57 -1.07
N PHE A 228 27.89 8.15 -0.43
CA PHE A 228 27.76 9.38 0.34
C PHE A 228 27.34 10.56 -0.56
N ASP A 229 28.03 10.78 -1.68
CA ASP A 229 27.72 11.87 -2.61
C ASP A 229 26.30 11.73 -3.19
N GLU A 230 25.87 10.52 -3.47
CA GLU A 230 24.49 10.22 -3.87
C GLU A 230 23.47 10.63 -2.79
N LEU A 231 23.72 10.27 -1.53
CA LEU A 231 22.85 10.65 -0.41
C LEU A 231 22.83 12.16 -0.16
N ILE A 232 23.94 12.86 -0.36
CA ILE A 232 23.97 14.33 -0.33
C ILE A 232 23.09 14.93 -1.42
N SER A 233 23.11 14.35 -2.63
CA SER A 233 22.21 14.80 -3.70
C SER A 233 20.74 14.57 -3.33
N TYR A 234 20.41 13.44 -2.70
CA TYR A 234 19.07 13.14 -2.21
C TYR A 234 18.61 14.13 -1.12
N ARG A 235 19.50 14.54 -0.25
CA ARG A 235 19.23 15.57 0.77
C ARG A 235 18.69 16.84 0.13
N GLU A 236 19.34 17.34 -0.91
CA GLU A 236 18.90 18.56 -1.57
C GLU A 236 17.56 18.42 -2.27
N MET A 237 17.28 17.24 -2.85
CA MET A 237 16.00 16.96 -3.48
C MET A 237 14.85 16.89 -2.48
N ILE A 238 15.07 16.27 -1.31
CA ILE A 238 14.00 15.95 -0.35
C ILE A 238 13.77 17.06 0.69
N ARG A 239 14.77 17.91 0.95
CA ARG A 239 14.75 18.97 1.96
C ARG A 239 13.44 19.76 2.05
N PRO A 240 12.81 20.20 0.92
CA PRO A 240 11.58 21.00 0.97
C PRO A 240 10.35 20.25 1.50
N TYR A 241 10.43 18.93 1.62
CA TYR A 241 9.29 18.07 1.95
C TYR A 241 9.40 17.43 3.35
N VAL A 242 10.59 17.50 3.98
CA VAL A 242 10.86 16.80 5.25
C VAL A 242 10.08 17.41 6.41
N CYS A 243 9.45 16.56 7.22
CA CYS A 243 8.61 16.96 8.34
C CYS A 243 8.66 15.91 9.46
N ASP A 244 8.56 16.33 10.73
CA ASP A 244 8.18 15.43 11.83
C ASP A 244 6.70 15.09 11.68
N VAL A 245 6.43 14.06 10.88
CA VAL A 245 5.07 13.61 10.55
C VAL A 245 4.31 13.15 11.79
N SER A 246 4.99 12.54 12.77
CA SER A 246 4.31 12.06 13.99
C SER A 246 3.76 13.21 14.81
N SER A 247 4.53 14.29 15.01
CA SER A 247 4.04 15.50 15.68
C SER A 247 2.96 16.20 14.86
N TYR A 248 3.13 16.31 13.54
CA TYR A 248 2.14 16.90 12.66
C TYR A 248 0.78 16.20 12.77
N LEU A 249 0.76 14.87 12.69
CA LEU A 249 -0.47 14.08 12.77
C LEU A 249 -1.11 14.11 14.17
N TYR A 250 -0.29 14.14 15.22
CA TYR A 250 -0.82 14.30 16.58
C TYR A 250 -1.63 15.58 16.74
N HIS A 251 -1.15 16.71 16.18
CA HIS A 251 -1.88 17.97 16.21
C HIS A 251 -3.09 17.94 15.29
N ALA A 252 -2.96 17.41 14.06
CA ALA A 252 -4.07 17.29 13.12
C ALA A 252 -5.25 16.48 13.69
N ILE A 253 -4.96 15.35 14.39
CA ILE A 253 -6.00 14.56 15.08
C ILE A 253 -6.68 15.38 16.18
N LYS A 254 -5.93 16.15 16.95
CA LYS A 254 -6.51 17.02 17.99
C LYS A 254 -7.36 18.14 17.42
N GLU A 255 -7.06 18.61 16.24
CA GLU A 255 -7.83 19.61 15.49
C GLU A 255 -9.08 19.02 14.81
N GLY A 256 -9.27 17.72 14.86
CA GLY A 256 -10.42 17.04 14.25
C GLY A 256 -10.31 16.85 12.75
N LYS A 257 -9.08 16.79 12.19
CA LYS A 257 -8.85 16.57 10.76
C LYS A 257 -9.25 15.18 10.31
N ASN A 258 -9.79 15.08 9.10
CA ASN A 258 -10.11 13.82 8.43
C ASN A 258 -8.84 13.26 7.79
N ILE A 259 -8.43 12.07 8.22
CA ILE A 259 -7.18 11.42 7.79
C ILE A 259 -7.50 10.11 7.09
N LEU A 260 -6.93 9.92 5.91
CA LEU A 260 -7.05 8.72 5.10
C LEU A 260 -5.71 7.99 5.03
N LEU A 261 -5.65 6.77 5.54
CA LEU A 261 -4.48 5.89 5.45
C LEU A 261 -4.62 5.03 4.20
N GLU A 262 -3.77 5.24 3.22
CA GLU A 262 -3.78 4.50 1.95
C GLU A 262 -2.80 3.34 1.99
N GLY A 263 -3.35 2.12 2.01
CA GLY A 263 -2.58 0.88 1.94
C GLY A 263 -2.21 0.48 0.53
N GLN A 264 -1.21 -0.38 0.43
CA GLN A 264 -0.73 -0.96 -0.81
C GLN A 264 -0.81 -2.49 -0.73
N LEU A 265 -1.11 -3.14 -1.86
CA LEU A 265 -1.36 -4.58 -1.93
C LEU A 265 -2.59 -5.02 -1.10
N GLY A 266 -2.66 -6.26 -0.67
CA GLY A 266 -3.80 -6.80 0.09
C GLY A 266 -3.36 -7.83 1.12
N SER A 267 -4.31 -8.33 1.90
CA SER A 267 -4.09 -9.19 3.06
C SER A 267 -3.26 -10.44 2.75
N LEU A 268 -3.48 -11.06 1.59
CA LEU A 268 -2.77 -12.29 1.20
C LEU A 268 -1.31 -12.03 0.76
N LYS A 269 -0.90 -10.78 0.69
CA LYS A 269 0.49 -10.36 0.42
C LYS A 269 1.21 -9.87 1.69
N ASP A 270 0.58 -9.96 2.86
CA ASP A 270 1.20 -9.64 4.13
C ASP A 270 2.24 -10.72 4.51
N PRO A 271 3.44 -10.35 5.04
CA PRO A 271 4.48 -11.32 5.36
C PRO A 271 4.10 -12.30 6.48
N ASP A 272 3.24 -11.89 7.42
CA ASP A 272 2.85 -12.71 8.57
C ASP A 272 1.54 -13.48 8.34
N HIS A 273 0.60 -12.90 7.58
CA HIS A 273 -0.76 -13.43 7.40
C HIS A 273 -1.07 -13.86 5.96
N GLY A 274 -0.21 -13.57 5.00
CA GLY A 274 -0.42 -13.90 3.60
C GLY A 274 0.05 -15.30 3.19
N ILE A 275 0.14 -15.50 1.89
CA ILE A 275 0.55 -16.76 1.25
C ILE A 275 2.08 -16.89 1.19
N TYR A 276 2.75 -16.78 2.34
CA TYR A 276 4.21 -16.86 2.43
C TYR A 276 4.75 -18.14 1.74
N PRO A 277 5.86 -18.05 0.96
CA PRO A 277 6.75 -16.89 0.77
C PRO A 277 6.36 -15.94 -0.38
N MET A 278 5.24 -16.13 -1.05
CA MET A 278 4.78 -15.34 -2.20
C MET A 278 4.06 -14.06 -1.75
N VAL A 279 4.70 -13.30 -0.88
CA VAL A 279 4.21 -12.06 -0.23
C VAL A 279 5.07 -10.87 -0.57
N THR A 280 4.68 -9.66 -0.17
CA THR A 280 5.57 -8.49 -0.14
C THR A 280 6.29 -8.43 1.20
N SER A 281 7.33 -7.61 1.31
CA SER A 281 8.13 -7.50 2.54
C SER A 281 7.63 -6.43 3.51
N SER A 282 6.56 -5.70 3.16
CA SER A 282 5.89 -4.76 4.06
C SER A 282 4.57 -5.32 4.57
N SER A 283 4.18 -4.99 5.80
CA SER A 283 2.84 -5.35 6.28
C SER A 283 1.76 -4.58 5.55
N THR A 284 0.78 -5.31 5.01
CA THR A 284 -0.32 -4.76 4.19
C THR A 284 -1.59 -4.53 5.00
N LEU A 285 -1.53 -4.79 6.32
CA LEU A 285 -2.69 -4.72 7.20
C LEU A 285 -2.96 -3.28 7.69
N ALA A 286 -4.22 -2.95 7.92
CA ALA A 286 -4.64 -1.67 8.49
C ALA A 286 -3.96 -1.37 9.84
N ALA A 287 -3.69 -2.40 10.64
CA ALA A 287 -2.98 -2.28 11.92
C ALA A 287 -1.58 -1.65 11.77
N TYR A 288 -0.88 -1.94 10.67
CA TYR A 288 0.42 -1.33 10.38
C TYR A 288 0.28 0.16 10.02
N GLY A 289 -0.90 0.61 9.66
CA GLY A 289 -1.19 2.03 9.41
C GLY A 289 -0.84 2.91 10.61
N ALA A 290 -1.09 2.44 11.82
CA ALA A 290 -0.70 3.14 13.04
C ALA A 290 0.81 3.31 13.16
N ILE A 291 1.58 2.26 12.89
CA ILE A 291 3.05 2.26 12.94
C ILE A 291 3.62 3.10 11.78
N GLY A 292 3.14 2.85 10.57
CA GLY A 292 3.66 3.48 9.36
C GLY A 292 3.32 4.98 9.22
N ALA A 293 2.26 5.44 9.87
CA ALA A 293 1.91 6.86 9.97
C ALA A 293 2.47 7.51 11.26
N GLY A 294 2.75 6.74 12.32
CA GLY A 294 3.18 7.26 13.60
C GLY A 294 2.04 7.82 14.46
N ILE A 295 0.87 7.17 14.44
CA ILE A 295 -0.31 7.53 15.22
C ILE A 295 -0.70 6.40 16.19
N ALA A 296 -1.55 6.70 17.16
CA ALA A 296 -2.04 5.68 18.08
C ALA A 296 -3.01 4.70 17.37
N PRO A 297 -2.93 3.38 17.65
CA PRO A 297 -3.75 2.39 16.93
C PRO A 297 -5.25 2.56 17.16
N TYR A 298 -5.69 3.07 18.31
CA TYR A 298 -7.08 3.31 18.62
C TYR A 298 -7.69 4.51 17.86
N GLU A 299 -6.89 5.29 17.16
CA GLU A 299 -7.39 6.36 16.28
C GLU A 299 -7.99 5.79 14.98
N ILE A 300 -7.54 4.63 14.52
CA ILE A 300 -8.06 3.97 13.31
C ILE A 300 -9.39 3.29 13.67
N LYS A 301 -10.50 4.00 13.47
CA LYS A 301 -11.85 3.51 13.81
C LYS A 301 -12.59 2.94 12.62
N ASN A 302 -12.26 3.41 11.41
CA ASN A 302 -12.91 2.99 10.17
C ASN A 302 -11.88 2.28 9.28
N ILE A 303 -12.18 1.04 8.91
CA ILE A 303 -11.35 0.24 8.02
C ILE A 303 -12.21 -0.19 6.84
N THR A 304 -12.05 0.52 5.73
CA THR A 304 -12.67 0.20 4.46
C THR A 304 -11.78 -0.78 3.71
N THR A 305 -12.22 -2.01 3.59
CA THR A 305 -11.50 -3.02 2.83
C THR A 305 -12.06 -3.10 1.41
N VAL A 306 -11.20 -2.94 0.43
CA VAL A 306 -11.59 -3.04 -0.97
C VAL A 306 -11.59 -4.50 -1.38
N VAL A 307 -12.72 -4.94 -1.92
CA VAL A 307 -13.02 -6.31 -2.34
C VAL A 307 -13.36 -6.31 -3.83
N LYS A 308 -12.73 -7.15 -4.61
CA LYS A 308 -12.98 -7.27 -6.05
C LYS A 308 -14.03 -8.33 -6.34
N ALA A 309 -14.92 -8.09 -7.29
CA ALA A 309 -16.03 -9.00 -7.62
C ALA A 309 -15.59 -10.36 -8.21
N TYR A 310 -14.31 -10.52 -8.53
CA TYR A 310 -13.65 -11.77 -8.92
C TYR A 310 -12.20 -11.74 -8.45
N SER A 311 -11.51 -12.85 -8.45
CA SER A 311 -10.11 -12.92 -8.02
C SER A 311 -9.15 -12.52 -9.13
N SER A 312 -8.12 -11.74 -8.80
CA SER A 312 -6.97 -11.55 -9.68
C SER A 312 -5.67 -11.43 -8.87
N ALA A 313 -4.59 -11.90 -9.43
CA ALA A 313 -3.29 -11.91 -8.76
C ALA A 313 -2.14 -11.68 -9.75
N VAL A 314 -1.11 -10.96 -9.31
CA VAL A 314 0.17 -10.84 -10.01
C VAL A 314 1.20 -11.72 -9.31
N GLY A 315 2.02 -12.43 -10.13
CA GLY A 315 3.08 -13.29 -9.63
C GLY A 315 2.63 -14.67 -9.19
N ALA A 316 3.55 -15.39 -8.56
CA ALA A 316 3.35 -16.75 -8.08
C ALA A 316 2.55 -16.81 -6.77
N GLY A 317 2.21 -18.02 -6.36
CA GLY A 317 1.53 -18.33 -5.11
C GLY A 317 0.14 -18.93 -5.30
N ALA A 318 -0.44 -19.43 -4.23
CA ALA A 318 -1.74 -20.07 -4.25
C ALA A 318 -2.87 -19.11 -4.65
N CYS A 319 -3.72 -19.56 -5.56
CA CYS A 319 -4.96 -18.92 -5.97
C CYS A 319 -5.97 -20.04 -6.23
N VAL A 320 -6.69 -20.46 -5.18
CA VAL A 320 -7.48 -21.70 -5.22
C VAL A 320 -8.62 -21.64 -6.24
N SER A 321 -9.23 -20.46 -6.42
CA SER A 321 -10.32 -20.25 -7.37
C SER A 321 -9.86 -19.88 -8.80
N GLU A 322 -8.58 -20.08 -9.14
CA GLU A 322 -8.01 -19.71 -10.45
C GLU A 322 -8.67 -20.44 -11.61
N ILE A 323 -8.84 -19.73 -12.73
CA ILE A 323 -9.43 -20.23 -13.98
C ILE A 323 -8.30 -20.46 -14.99
N PHE A 324 -8.29 -21.61 -15.67
CA PHE A 324 -7.24 -22.03 -16.60
C PHE A 324 -7.69 -22.20 -18.06
N ASP A 325 -8.98 -22.04 -18.33
CA ASP A 325 -9.60 -22.21 -19.66
C ASP A 325 -9.80 -20.88 -20.40
N GLY A 326 -10.56 -20.94 -21.49
CA GLY A 326 -10.88 -19.76 -22.31
C GLY A 326 -11.65 -18.67 -21.56
N GLU A 327 -12.34 -18.99 -20.49
CA GLU A 327 -13.02 -18.03 -19.62
C GLU A 327 -12.02 -17.10 -18.91
N ALA A 328 -10.83 -17.61 -18.57
CA ALA A 328 -9.75 -16.78 -17.99
C ALA A 328 -9.32 -15.68 -18.97
N GLU A 329 -9.21 -15.99 -20.26
CA GLU A 329 -8.85 -15.02 -21.29
C GLU A 329 -9.93 -13.94 -21.44
N GLU A 330 -11.21 -14.35 -21.50
CA GLU A 330 -12.35 -13.43 -21.64
C GLU A 330 -12.49 -12.53 -20.41
N LEU A 331 -12.39 -13.07 -19.21
CA LEU A 331 -12.43 -12.29 -17.97
C LEU A 331 -11.24 -11.32 -17.89
N ARG A 332 -10.04 -11.75 -18.28
CA ARG A 332 -8.84 -10.90 -18.33
C ARG A 332 -9.02 -9.74 -19.30
N ARG A 333 -9.54 -10.01 -20.50
CA ARG A 333 -9.79 -9.01 -21.54
C ARG A 333 -10.81 -7.96 -21.10
N ARG A 334 -11.85 -8.36 -20.38
CA ARG A 334 -12.93 -7.48 -19.88
C ARG A 334 -12.54 -6.75 -18.60
N GLY A 335 -11.60 -7.28 -17.83
CA GLY A 335 -11.26 -6.78 -16.52
C GLY A 335 -10.70 -5.38 -16.53
N GLY A 336 -11.19 -4.56 -15.60
CA GLY A 336 -10.70 -3.21 -15.37
C GLY A 336 -10.71 -2.28 -16.58
N ASP A 337 -9.99 -1.18 -16.48
CA ASP A 337 -9.77 -0.25 -17.59
C ASP A 337 -8.54 -0.69 -18.39
N GLY A 338 -8.75 -1.44 -19.47
CA GLY A 338 -7.70 -1.96 -20.33
C GLY A 338 -7.27 -3.40 -20.08
N GLY A 339 -8.06 -4.18 -19.33
CA GLY A 339 -7.83 -5.59 -19.05
C GLY A 339 -7.03 -5.86 -17.76
N GLU A 340 -6.97 -7.13 -17.37
CA GLU A 340 -6.23 -7.59 -16.19
C GLU A 340 -4.74 -7.74 -16.49
N TYR A 341 -4.04 -6.60 -16.53
CA TYR A 341 -2.58 -6.52 -16.72
C TYR A 341 -1.95 -5.70 -15.60
N GLY A 342 -0.72 -6.05 -15.24
CA GLY A 342 0.01 -5.34 -14.19
C GLY A 342 0.32 -3.90 -14.60
N ALA A 343 -0.08 -2.92 -13.77
CA ALA A 343 0.11 -1.49 -14.07
C ALA A 343 1.58 -1.11 -14.27
N THR A 344 2.50 -1.75 -13.56
CA THR A 344 3.95 -1.50 -13.63
C THR A 344 4.65 -2.40 -14.65
N THR A 345 4.25 -3.67 -14.74
CA THR A 345 5.01 -4.69 -15.51
C THR A 345 4.35 -5.06 -16.83
N GLY A 346 3.08 -4.69 -17.05
CA GLY A 346 2.29 -5.12 -18.22
C GLY A 346 2.03 -6.64 -18.27
N ARG A 347 2.43 -7.42 -17.26
CA ARG A 347 2.22 -8.87 -17.23
C ARG A 347 0.74 -9.20 -17.10
N PRO A 348 0.22 -10.22 -17.82
CA PRO A 348 -1.15 -10.69 -17.62
C PRO A 348 -1.33 -11.19 -16.19
N ARG A 349 -2.40 -10.74 -15.54
CA ARG A 349 -2.79 -11.23 -14.22
C ARG A 349 -3.41 -12.61 -14.33
N ARG A 350 -3.16 -13.42 -13.33
CA ARG A 350 -3.94 -14.63 -13.08
C ARG A 350 -5.33 -14.20 -12.64
N VAL A 351 -6.36 -14.83 -13.16
CA VAL A 351 -7.75 -14.51 -12.84
C VAL A 351 -8.46 -15.74 -12.30
N GLY A 352 -9.42 -15.53 -11.43
CA GLY A 352 -10.21 -16.59 -10.79
C GLY A 352 -11.60 -16.10 -10.43
N TRP A 353 -12.50 -17.02 -10.11
CA TRP A 353 -13.80 -16.68 -9.56
C TRP A 353 -13.68 -16.04 -8.18
N PHE A 354 -14.72 -15.37 -7.73
CA PHE A 354 -14.74 -14.79 -6.39
C PHE A 354 -14.46 -15.85 -5.34
N ASP A 355 -13.49 -15.59 -4.47
CA ASP A 355 -13.06 -16.51 -3.42
C ASP A 355 -13.54 -15.98 -2.04
N ALA A 356 -14.67 -16.51 -1.60
CA ALA A 356 -15.27 -16.10 -0.33
C ALA A 356 -14.42 -16.52 0.88
N VAL A 357 -13.70 -17.64 0.80
CA VAL A 357 -12.83 -18.11 1.90
C VAL A 357 -11.65 -17.15 2.09
N ALA A 358 -10.94 -16.85 1.01
CA ALA A 358 -9.81 -15.94 1.03
C ALA A 358 -10.24 -14.51 1.42
N THR A 359 -11.37 -14.03 0.89
CA THR A 359 -11.86 -12.67 1.14
C THR A 359 -12.34 -12.48 2.57
N ARG A 360 -13.11 -13.44 3.12
CA ARG A 360 -13.54 -13.43 4.52
C ARG A 360 -12.35 -13.40 5.46
N TYR A 361 -11.36 -14.26 5.23
CA TYR A 361 -10.11 -14.26 5.99
C TYR A 361 -9.41 -12.89 5.89
N GLY A 362 -9.27 -12.35 4.68
CA GLY A 362 -8.64 -11.05 4.47
C GLY A 362 -9.36 -9.91 5.20
N CYS A 363 -10.69 -9.87 5.13
CA CYS A 363 -11.49 -8.89 5.87
C CYS A 363 -11.32 -9.03 7.40
N ARG A 364 -11.31 -10.28 7.89
CA ARG A 364 -11.14 -10.56 9.33
C ARG A 364 -9.80 -10.05 9.86
N ILE A 365 -8.69 -10.34 9.19
CA ILE A 365 -7.36 -9.91 9.65
C ILE A 365 -7.09 -8.41 9.46
N GLN A 366 -7.81 -7.76 8.53
CA GLN A 366 -7.79 -6.31 8.40
C GLN A 366 -8.56 -5.62 9.54
N GLY A 367 -9.47 -6.32 10.22
CA GLY A 367 -10.40 -5.70 11.15
C GLY A 367 -11.42 -4.83 10.43
N THR A 368 -11.92 -5.28 9.29
CA THR A 368 -12.80 -4.55 8.38
C THR A 368 -14.08 -4.09 9.07
N THR A 369 -14.38 -2.80 8.96
CA THR A 369 -15.66 -2.23 9.44
C THR A 369 -16.68 -2.10 8.31
N GLU A 370 -16.21 -1.95 7.06
CA GLU A 370 -17.04 -1.88 5.87
C GLU A 370 -16.23 -2.31 4.64
N ALA A 371 -16.91 -2.77 3.59
CA ALA A 371 -16.29 -3.17 2.34
C ALA A 371 -16.72 -2.26 1.17
N ALA A 372 -15.74 -1.97 0.29
CA ALA A 372 -15.98 -1.39 -1.03
C ALA A 372 -15.85 -2.48 -2.10
N PHE A 373 -16.95 -2.83 -2.74
CA PHE A 373 -17.03 -3.93 -3.72
C PHE A 373 -16.82 -3.39 -5.12
N THR A 374 -15.76 -3.79 -5.79
CA THR A 374 -15.30 -3.16 -7.04
C THR A 374 -15.39 -4.08 -8.25
N VAL A 375 -15.38 -3.47 -9.44
CA VAL A 375 -15.27 -4.15 -10.76
C VAL A 375 -16.46 -5.07 -11.04
N LEU A 376 -17.63 -4.72 -10.53
CA LEU A 376 -18.85 -5.53 -10.66
C LEU A 376 -19.38 -5.52 -12.09
N ASP A 377 -19.19 -4.42 -12.84
CA ASP A 377 -19.58 -4.23 -14.23
C ASP A 377 -18.99 -5.28 -15.18
N VAL A 378 -17.83 -5.82 -14.85
CA VAL A 378 -17.13 -6.82 -15.67
C VAL A 378 -17.90 -8.14 -15.77
N LEU A 379 -18.65 -8.52 -14.74
CA LEU A 379 -19.38 -9.80 -14.69
C LEU A 379 -20.70 -9.79 -15.48
N GLY A 380 -21.13 -8.64 -16.03
CA GLY A 380 -22.41 -8.46 -16.72
C GLY A 380 -22.62 -9.31 -17.98
N TYR A 381 -21.61 -10.02 -18.48
CA TYR A 381 -21.73 -10.90 -19.64
C TYR A 381 -22.09 -12.35 -19.29
N LEU A 382 -21.97 -12.75 -18.02
CA LEU A 382 -22.13 -14.13 -17.56
C LEU A 382 -23.60 -14.53 -17.41
N ASP A 383 -23.93 -15.78 -17.74
CA ASP A 383 -25.21 -16.40 -17.44
C ASP A 383 -25.28 -16.88 -15.99
N GLU A 384 -24.18 -17.48 -15.51
CA GLU A 384 -24.00 -17.94 -14.15
C GLU A 384 -22.63 -17.45 -13.64
N ILE A 385 -22.56 -17.07 -12.37
CA ILE A 385 -21.34 -16.60 -11.72
C ILE A 385 -20.95 -17.61 -10.66
N PRO A 386 -19.85 -18.37 -10.85
CA PRO A 386 -19.31 -19.24 -9.83
C PRO A 386 -18.69 -18.44 -8.67
N VAL A 387 -18.90 -18.90 -7.43
CA VAL A 387 -18.34 -18.35 -6.21
C VAL A 387 -17.71 -19.50 -5.41
N CYS A 388 -16.43 -19.40 -5.09
CA CYS A 388 -15.74 -20.35 -4.24
C CYS A 388 -16.14 -20.13 -2.78
N ILE A 389 -16.89 -21.06 -2.20
CA ILE A 389 -17.43 -20.96 -0.84
C ILE A 389 -16.71 -21.85 0.18
N GLY A 390 -15.81 -22.71 -0.28
CA GLY A 390 -15.05 -23.64 0.55
C GLY A 390 -13.85 -24.21 -0.18
N TYR A 391 -12.95 -24.83 0.56
CA TYR A 391 -11.82 -25.57 0.03
C TYR A 391 -11.89 -27.02 0.45
N GLU A 392 -11.77 -27.95 -0.50
CA GLU A 392 -11.55 -29.36 -0.24
C GLU A 392 -10.05 -29.63 -0.10
N ILE A 393 -9.64 -30.14 1.07
CA ILE A 393 -8.25 -30.48 1.38
C ILE A 393 -8.23 -31.86 2.03
N ASP A 394 -7.48 -32.78 1.44
CA ASP A 394 -7.35 -34.19 1.94
C ASP A 394 -8.72 -34.88 2.15
N GLY A 395 -9.75 -34.52 1.35
CA GLY A 395 -11.11 -35.09 1.40
C GLY A 395 -12.07 -34.40 2.36
N GLU A 396 -11.62 -33.35 3.10
CA GLU A 396 -12.46 -32.58 3.98
C GLU A 396 -12.69 -31.15 3.40
N VAL A 397 -13.92 -30.68 3.55
CA VAL A 397 -14.28 -29.31 3.13
C VAL A 397 -14.16 -28.34 4.29
N THR A 398 -13.38 -27.27 4.10
CA THR A 398 -13.23 -26.19 5.08
C THR A 398 -13.67 -24.84 4.51
N ARG A 399 -14.17 -23.99 5.37
CA ARG A 399 -14.44 -22.57 5.07
C ARG A 399 -13.39 -21.63 5.69
N GLU A 400 -12.42 -22.19 6.44
CA GLU A 400 -11.31 -21.46 7.00
C GLU A 400 -10.14 -21.41 6.03
N PHE A 401 -9.45 -20.27 5.98
CA PHE A 401 -8.29 -20.07 5.13
C PHE A 401 -7.06 -20.74 5.76
N PRO A 402 -6.48 -21.77 5.13
CA PRO A 402 -5.40 -22.55 5.72
C PRO A 402 -4.01 -21.95 5.41
N PRO A 403 -2.95 -22.41 6.09
CA PRO A 403 -1.57 -22.07 5.74
C PRO A 403 -1.20 -22.48 4.30
N THR A 404 -0.21 -21.82 3.70
CA THR A 404 0.18 -21.98 2.29
C THR A 404 0.44 -23.43 1.88
N ALA A 405 1.10 -24.23 2.72
CA ALA A 405 1.37 -25.65 2.41
C ALA A 405 0.10 -26.50 2.20
N LYS A 406 -1.02 -26.10 2.82
CA LYS A 406 -2.33 -26.72 2.59
C LYS A 406 -3.06 -26.10 1.41
N LEU A 407 -2.89 -24.79 1.18
CA LEU A 407 -3.49 -24.10 0.02
C LEU A 407 -3.03 -24.68 -1.31
N GLU A 408 -1.78 -25.13 -1.41
CA GLU A 408 -1.25 -25.77 -2.63
C GLU A 408 -1.95 -27.07 -3.02
N LYS A 409 -2.62 -27.72 -2.05
CA LYS A 409 -3.39 -28.96 -2.26
C LYS A 409 -4.90 -28.70 -2.34
N ALA A 410 -5.34 -27.48 -2.04
CA ALA A 410 -6.73 -27.14 -1.95
C ALA A 410 -7.41 -27.17 -3.32
N LYS A 411 -8.62 -27.69 -3.36
CA LYS A 411 -9.52 -27.61 -4.51
C LYS A 411 -10.70 -26.72 -4.16
N PRO A 412 -11.13 -25.82 -5.09
CA PRO A 412 -12.26 -24.95 -4.83
C PRO A 412 -13.59 -25.71 -4.81
N VAL A 413 -14.43 -25.38 -3.84
CA VAL A 413 -15.84 -25.82 -3.81
C VAL A 413 -16.70 -24.63 -4.25
N PHE A 414 -17.33 -24.76 -5.40
CA PHE A 414 -18.11 -23.68 -6.00
C PHE A 414 -19.62 -23.82 -5.74
N THR A 415 -20.28 -22.69 -5.53
CA THR A 415 -21.70 -22.48 -5.81
C THR A 415 -21.85 -21.58 -7.02
N LYS A 416 -23.02 -21.58 -7.67
CA LYS A 416 -23.31 -20.74 -8.83
C LYS A 416 -24.50 -19.84 -8.55
N LEU A 417 -24.37 -18.59 -8.90
CA LEU A 417 -25.42 -17.59 -8.82
C LEU A 417 -25.84 -17.14 -10.23
N PRO A 418 -27.12 -16.80 -10.46
CA PRO A 418 -27.55 -16.26 -11.75
C PRO A 418 -26.85 -14.95 -12.07
N GLY A 419 -26.35 -14.81 -13.30
CA GLY A 419 -25.84 -13.55 -13.83
C GLY A 419 -26.96 -12.57 -14.18
N TRP A 420 -26.59 -11.34 -14.48
CA TRP A 420 -27.59 -10.29 -14.83
C TRP A 420 -27.61 -9.91 -16.30
N LYS A 421 -26.67 -10.36 -17.12
CA LYS A 421 -26.65 -10.25 -18.59
C LYS A 421 -26.91 -8.87 -19.16
N CYS A 422 -26.48 -7.81 -18.48
CA CYS A 422 -26.58 -6.44 -18.97
C CYS A 422 -25.47 -5.55 -18.43
N ASP A 423 -25.28 -4.40 -19.09
CA ASP A 423 -24.38 -3.35 -18.62
C ASP A 423 -25.03 -2.61 -17.44
N ILE A 424 -24.28 -2.46 -16.35
CA ILE A 424 -24.69 -1.76 -15.13
C ILE A 424 -23.97 -0.43 -14.95
N ARG A 425 -23.07 -0.06 -15.86
CA ARG A 425 -22.36 1.22 -15.81
C ARG A 425 -23.34 2.38 -15.93
N GLY A 426 -23.06 3.45 -15.19
CA GLY A 426 -23.92 4.64 -15.17
C GLY A 426 -25.12 4.56 -14.24
N ILE A 427 -25.47 3.39 -13.68
CA ILE A 427 -26.48 3.28 -12.62
C ILE A 427 -25.93 3.96 -11.36
N LYS A 428 -26.75 4.81 -10.72
CA LYS A 428 -26.34 5.61 -9.55
C LYS A 428 -27.03 5.18 -8.25
N ASN A 429 -28.15 4.47 -8.34
CA ASN A 429 -28.90 4.02 -7.18
C ASN A 429 -28.86 2.49 -7.07
N TYR A 430 -28.70 1.97 -5.85
CA TYR A 430 -28.63 0.52 -5.59
C TYR A 430 -29.88 -0.22 -6.05
N GLU A 431 -31.06 0.36 -5.85
CA GLU A 431 -32.35 -0.25 -6.20
C GLU A 431 -32.58 -0.35 -7.72
N GLU A 432 -31.85 0.41 -8.53
CA GLU A 432 -31.89 0.36 -9.99
C GLU A 432 -31.01 -0.76 -10.57
N LEU A 433 -30.12 -1.35 -9.75
CA LEU A 433 -29.33 -2.51 -10.19
C LEU A 433 -30.25 -3.71 -10.47
N PRO A 434 -29.94 -4.54 -11.49
CA PRO A 434 -30.67 -5.78 -11.75
C PRO A 434 -30.79 -6.65 -10.51
N GLU A 435 -31.90 -7.33 -10.34
CA GLU A 435 -32.17 -8.15 -9.16
C GLU A 435 -31.06 -9.19 -8.90
N ASN A 436 -30.60 -9.88 -9.95
CA ASN A 436 -29.52 -10.87 -9.81
C ASN A 436 -28.19 -10.21 -9.39
N CYS A 437 -27.92 -8.98 -9.83
CA CYS A 437 -26.76 -8.22 -9.42
C CYS A 437 -26.83 -7.88 -7.92
N ARG A 438 -27.98 -7.42 -7.42
CA ARG A 438 -28.21 -7.17 -6.00
C ARG A 438 -28.07 -8.44 -5.16
N ARG A 439 -28.67 -9.56 -5.62
CA ARG A 439 -28.54 -10.87 -4.97
C ARG A 439 -27.09 -11.36 -4.89
N TYR A 440 -26.29 -11.09 -5.93
CA TYR A 440 -24.86 -11.38 -5.92
C TYR A 440 -24.13 -10.57 -4.84
N ILE A 441 -24.37 -9.26 -4.76
CA ILE A 441 -23.78 -8.38 -3.73
C ILE A 441 -24.18 -8.86 -2.32
N GLU A 442 -25.45 -9.12 -2.09
CA GLU A 442 -25.98 -9.59 -0.79
C GLU A 442 -25.44 -10.97 -0.41
N PHE A 443 -25.25 -11.85 -1.39
CA PHE A 443 -24.64 -13.14 -1.17
C PHE A 443 -23.16 -12.99 -0.74
N VAL A 444 -22.39 -12.17 -1.46
CA VAL A 444 -20.99 -11.88 -1.12
C VAL A 444 -20.89 -11.25 0.27
N GLU A 445 -21.71 -10.24 0.56
CA GLU A 445 -21.78 -9.57 1.87
C GLU A 445 -21.97 -10.57 3.01
N LYS A 446 -22.90 -11.51 2.85
CA LYS A 446 -23.15 -12.59 3.79
C LYS A 446 -21.95 -13.54 3.93
N GLU A 447 -21.31 -13.89 2.81
CA GLU A 447 -20.19 -14.83 2.81
C GLU A 447 -18.92 -14.24 3.43
N ILE A 448 -18.67 -12.94 3.25
CA ILE A 448 -17.50 -12.26 3.85
C ILE A 448 -17.75 -11.74 5.27
N GLU A 449 -19.01 -11.77 5.73
CA GLU A 449 -19.45 -11.33 7.07
C GLU A 449 -19.14 -9.85 7.39
N VAL A 450 -19.16 -9.00 6.35
CA VAL A 450 -18.84 -7.56 6.44
C VAL A 450 -19.82 -6.77 5.58
N PRO A 451 -20.37 -5.64 6.06
CA PRO A 451 -21.30 -4.83 5.28
C PRO A 451 -20.59 -4.23 4.05
N ILE A 452 -21.19 -4.41 2.88
CA ILE A 452 -20.78 -3.76 1.64
C ILE A 452 -21.51 -2.42 1.53
N THR A 453 -20.82 -1.33 1.84
CA THR A 453 -21.39 0.02 1.84
C THR A 453 -21.17 0.79 0.54
N MET A 454 -20.22 0.35 -0.28
CA MET A 454 -19.86 0.95 -1.56
C MET A 454 -19.78 -0.11 -2.65
N VAL A 455 -20.42 0.16 -3.80
CA VAL A 455 -20.40 -0.73 -4.96
C VAL A 455 -19.91 0.07 -6.17
N SER A 456 -18.80 -0.38 -6.75
CA SER A 456 -18.23 0.22 -7.96
C SER A 456 -18.69 -0.54 -9.20
N ASN A 457 -19.36 0.16 -10.10
CA ASN A 457 -19.97 -0.37 -11.31
C ASN A 457 -19.38 0.21 -12.63
N GLY A 458 -18.16 0.71 -12.58
CA GLY A 458 -17.43 1.23 -13.74
C GLY A 458 -16.04 1.75 -13.35
N PRO A 459 -15.22 2.21 -14.30
CA PRO A 459 -13.82 2.61 -14.04
C PRO A 459 -13.67 4.04 -13.49
N GLY A 460 -14.63 4.94 -13.73
CA GLY A 460 -14.53 6.35 -13.35
C GLY A 460 -14.69 6.59 -11.85
N ARG A 461 -14.19 7.72 -11.36
CA ARG A 461 -14.34 8.18 -9.98
C ARG A 461 -15.80 8.19 -9.53
N GLU A 462 -16.72 8.63 -10.38
CA GLU A 462 -18.15 8.78 -10.09
C GLU A 462 -18.96 7.48 -10.26
N ASP A 463 -18.31 6.36 -10.65
CA ASP A 463 -18.97 5.07 -10.85
C ASP A 463 -18.97 4.27 -9.54
N ILE A 464 -19.56 4.88 -8.51
CA ILE A 464 -19.71 4.28 -7.17
C ILE A 464 -21.13 4.54 -6.67
N ILE A 465 -21.78 3.48 -6.21
CA ILE A 465 -23.09 3.50 -5.57
C ILE A 465 -22.85 3.31 -4.07
N PHE A 466 -23.38 4.24 -3.27
CA PHE A 466 -23.39 4.09 -1.81
C PHE A 466 -24.65 3.35 -1.37
N ARG A 467 -24.47 2.32 -0.54
CA ARG A 467 -25.56 1.60 0.13
C ARG A 467 -25.71 2.15 1.55
N LYS A 468 -26.94 2.36 1.94
CA LYS A 468 -27.32 2.81 3.30
C LYS A 468 -27.51 1.62 4.24
#